data_3eca72a4eb61e56a87dade97b4048d84
#
_entry.id   3eca72a4eb61e56a87dade97b4048d84
#
_cell.length_a   1.000
_cell.length_b   1.000
_cell.length_c   1.000
_cell.angle_alpha   90.00
_cell.angle_beta   90.00
_cell.angle_gamma   90.00
#
_symmetry.space_group_name_H-M   'P 1'
#
loop_
_entity.id
_entity.type
_entity.pdbx_description
1 polymer ?
#
loop_
_entity_poly.entity_id
_entity_poly.type
_entity_poly.pdbx_seq_one_letter_code
_entity_poly.pdbx_strand_id
1 'polypeptide(L)'
;MKNMKAISLMFILTLGMSVQFVFSHCEIPCGIYDDTLRADLIAEHITTIEKSMNQIIALRQAEDKNYNQLVRWVNNKEQHATELQHIVTQYFMTQRIKPVTDGDPDKKAKYHLELSLLHELLVWSMKAKQTTDLKTVEKLRETLNAFRKSYFGENEHPHH
;
A
#
# COMPACT_ATOMS: atom_id res chain seq x y z
N MET A 1 -48.65 -4.47 -37.90
CA MET A 1 -48.61 -4.82 -36.44
C MET A 1 -47.89 -6.15 -36.15
N LYS A 2 -47.99 -7.21 -36.98
CA LYS A 2 -47.27 -8.48 -36.76
C LYS A 2 -45.75 -8.34 -36.82
N ASN A 3 -45.21 -7.55 -37.72
CA ASN A 3 -43.73 -7.35 -37.88
C ASN A 3 -43.10 -6.52 -36.77
N MET A 4 -43.82 -5.56 -36.18
CA MET A 4 -43.32 -4.76 -35.05
C MET A 4 -43.15 -5.62 -33.78
N LYS A 5 -44.06 -6.58 -33.55
CA LYS A 5 -43.90 -7.51 -32.39
C LYS A 5 -42.72 -8.45 -32.56
N ALA A 6 -42.45 -8.91 -33.79
CA ALA A 6 -41.26 -9.73 -34.07
C ALA A 6 -39.95 -8.97 -33.92
N ILE A 7 -39.90 -7.70 -34.37
CA ILE A 7 -38.73 -6.82 -34.22
C ILE A 7 -38.46 -6.49 -32.74
N SER A 8 -39.52 -6.20 -31.96
CA SER A 8 -39.42 -5.95 -30.53
C SER A 8 -38.91 -7.19 -29.76
N LEU A 9 -39.41 -8.39 -30.14
CA LEU A 9 -38.96 -9.65 -29.51
C LEU A 9 -37.48 -9.94 -29.83
N MET A 10 -37.03 -9.66 -31.06
CA MET A 10 -35.66 -9.84 -31.49
C MET A 10 -34.73 -8.88 -30.77
N PHE A 11 -35.15 -7.63 -30.52
CA PHE A 11 -34.37 -6.63 -29.78
C PHE A 11 -34.22 -7.00 -28.29
N ILE A 12 -35.25 -7.58 -27.68
CA ILE A 12 -35.20 -8.06 -26.28
C ILE A 12 -34.26 -9.27 -26.17
N LEU A 13 -34.30 -10.17 -27.18
CA LEU A 13 -33.46 -11.36 -27.19
C LEU A 13 -31.94 -11.01 -27.37
N THR A 14 -31.62 -10.01 -28.18
CA THR A 14 -30.23 -9.53 -28.37
C THR A 14 -29.72 -8.79 -27.15
N LEU A 15 -30.55 -8.06 -26.42
CA LEU A 15 -30.15 -7.35 -25.17
C LEU A 15 -29.91 -8.35 -24.04
N GLY A 16 -30.61 -9.48 -23.99
CA GLY A 16 -30.43 -10.53 -22.99
C GLY A 16 -29.15 -11.36 -23.15
N MET A 17 -28.50 -11.38 -24.33
CA MET A 17 -27.30 -12.16 -24.62
C MET A 17 -25.98 -11.38 -24.28
N SER A 18 -26.08 -10.14 -23.88
CA SER A 18 -24.91 -9.30 -23.55
C SER A 18 -24.49 -9.36 -22.07
N VAL A 19 -25.03 -10.28 -21.26
CA VAL A 19 -24.53 -10.53 -19.90
C VAL A 19 -23.22 -11.29 -20.02
N GLN A 20 -22.14 -10.57 -20.23
CA GLN A 20 -20.81 -11.13 -20.06
C GLN A 20 -20.58 -11.33 -18.57
N PHE A 21 -20.32 -12.57 -18.18
CA PHE A 21 -19.78 -12.85 -16.84
C PHE A 21 -18.42 -12.16 -16.75
N VAL A 22 -18.40 -10.97 -16.20
CA VAL A 22 -17.15 -10.30 -15.83
C VAL A 22 -16.59 -11.09 -14.64
N PHE A 23 -15.68 -12.00 -14.92
CA PHE A 23 -14.83 -12.56 -13.87
C PHE A 23 -14.01 -11.39 -13.32
N SER A 24 -14.37 -10.96 -12.14
CA SER A 24 -13.56 -10.01 -11.37
C SER A 24 -12.18 -10.63 -11.17
N HIS A 25 -11.16 -10.08 -11.84
CA HIS A 25 -9.78 -10.48 -11.59
C HIS A 25 -9.39 -10.03 -10.19
N CYS A 26 -8.56 -10.85 -9.53
CA CYS A 26 -7.92 -10.46 -8.29
C CYS A 26 -7.15 -9.16 -8.50
N GLU A 27 -6.96 -8.42 -7.42
CA GLU A 27 -6.17 -7.19 -7.42
C GLU A 27 -4.74 -7.45 -7.92
N ILE A 28 -4.24 -6.56 -8.78
CA ILE A 28 -2.89 -6.67 -9.34
C ILE A 28 -1.85 -6.32 -8.24
N PRO A 29 -0.78 -7.11 -8.08
CA PRO A 29 -0.31 -8.21 -8.93
C PRO A 29 -0.94 -9.55 -8.54
N CYS A 30 -1.73 -10.13 -9.43
CA CYS A 30 -2.35 -11.44 -9.22
C CYS A 30 -1.36 -12.54 -9.61
N GLY A 31 -0.85 -13.29 -8.62
CA GLY A 31 0.03 -14.44 -8.84
C GLY A 31 1.46 -14.11 -9.26
N ILE A 32 1.82 -12.83 -9.42
CA ILE A 32 3.20 -12.38 -9.67
C ILE A 32 3.68 -11.69 -8.40
N TYR A 33 4.36 -12.46 -7.54
CA TYR A 33 4.83 -11.98 -6.26
C TYR A 33 6.35 -11.76 -6.28
N ASP A 34 6.76 -10.58 -5.81
CA ASP A 34 8.13 -10.27 -5.43
C ASP A 34 8.08 -9.54 -4.09
N ASP A 35 8.10 -10.32 -3.03
CA ASP A 35 7.89 -9.83 -1.66
C ASP A 35 9.03 -8.90 -1.23
N THR A 36 10.27 -9.23 -1.63
CA THR A 36 11.46 -8.40 -1.33
C THR A 36 11.35 -7.04 -2.02
N LEU A 37 11.05 -7.01 -3.32
CA LEU A 37 10.84 -5.76 -4.06
C LEU A 37 9.75 -4.88 -3.39
N ARG A 38 8.67 -5.49 -2.92
CA ARG A 38 7.59 -4.74 -2.24
C ARG A 38 8.04 -4.14 -0.91
N ALA A 39 8.85 -4.86 -0.15
CA ALA A 39 9.44 -4.35 1.07
C ALA A 39 10.48 -3.25 0.80
N ASP A 40 11.25 -3.37 -0.29
CA ASP A 40 12.20 -2.34 -0.73
C ASP A 40 11.49 -1.06 -1.18
N LEU A 41 10.38 -1.17 -1.90
CA LEU A 41 9.53 -0.02 -2.25
C LEU A 41 8.98 0.70 -1.01
N ILE A 42 8.60 -0.03 0.05
CA ILE A 42 8.22 0.60 1.32
C ILE A 42 9.39 1.39 1.91
N ALA A 43 10.62 0.84 1.88
CA ALA A 43 11.82 1.54 2.37
C ALA A 43 12.13 2.80 1.54
N GLU A 44 11.96 2.74 0.23
CA GLU A 44 12.10 3.89 -0.67
C GLU A 44 11.08 4.99 -0.36
N HIS A 45 9.81 4.61 -0.16
CA HIS A 45 8.77 5.57 0.26
C HIS A 45 9.10 6.23 1.59
N ILE A 46 9.59 5.48 2.59
CA ILE A 46 10.02 6.03 3.87
C ILE A 46 11.16 7.06 3.67
N THR A 47 12.14 6.75 2.83
CA THR A 47 13.25 7.65 2.51
C THR A 47 12.77 8.93 1.83
N THR A 48 11.80 8.83 0.95
CA THR A 48 11.22 9.98 0.26
C THR A 48 10.36 10.84 1.21
N ILE A 49 9.64 10.23 2.13
CA ILE A 49 8.91 10.93 3.21
C ILE A 49 9.90 11.74 4.07
N GLU A 50 11.02 11.13 4.50
CA GLU A 50 12.07 11.80 5.26
C GLU A 50 12.65 13.00 4.51
N LYS A 51 13.03 12.80 3.24
CA LYS A 51 13.52 13.89 2.38
C LYS A 51 12.51 15.03 2.29
N SER A 52 11.24 14.69 2.11
CA SER A 52 10.16 15.68 2.01
C SER A 52 10.00 16.48 3.32
N MET A 53 10.03 15.80 4.49
CA MET A 53 9.99 16.45 5.79
C MET A 53 11.16 17.42 5.98
N ASN A 54 12.39 17.00 5.66
CA ASN A 54 13.58 17.83 5.76
C ASN A 54 13.47 19.07 4.85
N GLN A 55 12.97 18.94 3.63
CA GLN A 55 12.74 20.05 2.72
C GLN A 55 11.67 21.02 3.24
N ILE A 56 10.58 20.50 3.81
CA ILE A 56 9.55 21.33 4.43
C ILE A 56 10.12 22.13 5.60
N ILE A 57 10.94 21.49 6.45
CA ILE A 57 11.59 22.16 7.59
C ILE A 57 12.52 23.29 7.10
N ALA A 58 13.36 23.00 6.11
CA ALA A 58 14.30 23.97 5.54
C ALA A 58 13.57 25.18 4.91
N LEU A 59 12.52 24.92 4.12
CA LEU A 59 11.72 25.97 3.49
C LEU A 59 10.95 26.85 4.50
N ARG A 60 10.55 26.27 5.63
CA ARG A 60 9.92 27.01 6.73
C ARG A 60 10.87 27.97 7.43
N GLN A 61 12.17 27.65 7.48
CA GLN A 61 13.20 28.45 8.12
C GLN A 61 13.82 29.51 7.20
N ALA A 62 13.66 29.35 5.85
CA ALA A 62 14.19 30.30 4.88
C ALA A 62 13.56 31.71 5.06
N GLU A 63 14.36 32.77 4.83
CA GLU A 63 13.89 34.15 4.87
C GLU A 63 12.88 34.43 3.77
N ASP A 64 13.20 34.02 2.53
CA ASP A 64 12.28 34.08 1.38
C ASP A 64 11.48 32.78 1.31
N LYS A 65 10.17 32.88 1.49
CA LYS A 65 9.26 31.75 1.56
C LYS A 65 8.82 31.31 0.16
N ASN A 66 9.42 30.24 -0.34
CA ASN A 66 8.97 29.61 -1.58
C ASN A 66 7.75 28.70 -1.33
N TYR A 67 6.56 29.29 -1.27
CA TYR A 67 5.31 28.58 -1.01
C TYR A 67 4.99 27.51 -2.08
N ASN A 68 5.38 27.75 -3.34
CA ASN A 68 5.19 26.74 -4.41
C ASN A 68 5.97 25.47 -4.09
N GLN A 69 7.24 25.57 -3.72
CA GLN A 69 8.05 24.42 -3.33
C GLN A 69 7.54 23.77 -2.04
N LEU A 70 7.10 24.57 -1.07
CA LEU A 70 6.53 24.04 0.17
C LEU A 70 5.31 23.14 -0.10
N VAL A 71 4.37 23.59 -0.93
CA VAL A 71 3.19 22.81 -1.31
C VAL A 71 3.59 21.54 -2.04
N ARG A 72 4.56 21.59 -2.96
CA ARG A 72 5.05 20.42 -3.68
C ARG A 72 5.64 19.36 -2.74
N TRP A 73 6.44 19.76 -1.76
CA TRP A 73 7.03 18.83 -0.81
C TRP A 73 5.99 18.25 0.16
N VAL A 74 4.99 19.04 0.56
CA VAL A 74 3.85 18.52 1.34
C VAL A 74 3.11 17.45 0.54
N ASN A 75 2.75 17.73 -0.72
CA ASN A 75 2.04 16.76 -1.57
C ASN A 75 2.89 15.51 -1.83
N ASN A 76 4.20 15.66 -2.05
CA ASN A 76 5.11 14.53 -2.23
C ASN A 76 5.13 13.63 -0.98
N LYS A 77 5.23 14.22 0.22
CA LYS A 77 5.15 13.50 1.49
C LYS A 77 3.84 12.73 1.63
N GLU A 78 2.71 13.37 1.34
CA GLU A 78 1.37 12.77 1.40
C GLU A 78 1.23 11.60 0.43
N GLN A 79 1.69 11.77 -0.81
CA GLN A 79 1.63 10.75 -1.84
C GLN A 79 2.43 9.51 -1.44
N HIS A 80 3.71 9.67 -1.05
CA HIS A 80 4.55 8.52 -0.69
C HIS A 80 4.05 7.80 0.57
N ALA A 81 3.47 8.52 1.54
CA ALA A 81 2.81 7.88 2.67
C ALA A 81 1.55 7.09 2.24
N THR A 82 0.80 7.56 1.23
CA THR A 82 -0.34 6.84 0.66
C THR A 82 0.10 5.59 -0.09
N GLU A 83 1.14 5.69 -0.92
CA GLU A 83 1.68 4.54 -1.68
C GLU A 83 2.20 3.44 -0.73
N LEU A 84 2.90 3.82 0.35
CA LEU A 84 3.30 2.89 1.38
C LEU A 84 2.09 2.17 1.99
N GLN A 85 1.04 2.90 2.38
CA GLN A 85 -0.19 2.32 2.91
C GLN A 85 -0.85 1.36 1.91
N HIS A 86 -0.82 1.70 0.61
CA HIS A 86 -1.35 0.85 -0.45
C HIS A 86 -0.59 -0.47 -0.55
N ILE A 87 0.75 -0.46 -0.54
CA ILE A 87 1.56 -1.69 -0.56
C ILE A 87 1.24 -2.56 0.67
N VAL A 88 1.19 -1.97 1.86
CA VAL A 88 0.89 -2.68 3.10
C VAL A 88 -0.48 -3.35 3.03
N THR A 89 -1.52 -2.62 2.62
CA THR A 89 -2.90 -3.12 2.62
C THR A 89 -3.16 -4.08 1.47
N GLN A 90 -2.85 -3.67 0.24
CA GLN A 90 -3.27 -4.39 -0.95
C GLN A 90 -2.34 -5.57 -1.27
N TYR A 91 -1.05 -5.45 -0.95
CA TYR A 91 -0.12 -6.53 -1.21
C TYR A 91 0.05 -7.44 0.01
N PHE A 92 0.60 -6.93 1.13
CA PHE A 92 0.91 -7.78 2.27
C PHE A 92 -0.34 -8.28 2.99
N MET A 93 -1.20 -7.41 3.48
CA MET A 93 -2.36 -7.81 4.30
C MET A 93 -3.39 -8.59 3.51
N THR A 94 -3.66 -8.22 2.24
CA THR A 94 -4.72 -8.85 1.44
C THR A 94 -4.24 -10.15 0.78
N GLN A 95 -2.97 -10.21 0.33
CA GLN A 95 -2.53 -11.31 -0.51
C GLN A 95 -1.50 -12.23 0.15
N ARG A 96 -0.64 -11.71 1.06
CA ARG A 96 0.48 -12.48 1.60
C ARG A 96 0.28 -12.99 3.01
N ILE A 97 -0.27 -12.18 3.91
CA ILE A 97 -0.51 -12.56 5.31
C ILE A 97 -1.89 -13.22 5.42
N LYS A 98 -1.91 -14.55 5.51
CA LYS A 98 -3.15 -15.32 5.53
C LYS A 98 -3.48 -15.83 6.93
N PRO A 99 -4.77 -15.86 7.33
CA PRO A 99 -5.18 -16.45 8.60
C PRO A 99 -4.71 -17.89 8.76
N VAL A 100 -4.24 -18.23 9.96
CA VAL A 100 -3.80 -19.59 10.30
C VAL A 100 -4.99 -20.42 10.74
N THR A 101 -5.26 -21.53 10.04
CA THR A 101 -6.43 -22.41 10.26
C THR A 101 -6.06 -23.75 10.87
N ASP A 102 -4.78 -24.16 10.86
CA ASP A 102 -4.32 -25.48 11.30
C ASP A 102 -4.12 -25.64 12.83
N GLY A 103 -4.39 -24.59 13.59
CA GLY A 103 -4.29 -24.62 15.06
C GLY A 103 -2.87 -24.49 15.63
N ASP A 104 -1.83 -24.43 14.81
CA ASP A 104 -0.42 -24.30 15.21
C ASP A 104 -0.18 -22.99 15.99
N PRO A 105 0.27 -23.04 17.27
CA PRO A 105 0.47 -21.86 18.10
C PRO A 105 1.57 -20.94 17.58
N ASP A 106 2.66 -21.48 17.05
CA ASP A 106 3.81 -20.70 16.57
C ASP A 106 3.47 -19.96 15.30
N LYS A 107 2.76 -20.60 14.37
CA LYS A 107 2.24 -19.94 13.17
C LYS A 107 1.24 -18.85 13.51
N LYS A 108 0.38 -19.09 14.52
CA LYS A 108 -0.55 -18.05 14.99
C LYS A 108 0.17 -16.86 15.59
N ALA A 109 1.19 -17.10 16.42
CA ALA A 109 2.00 -16.05 17.02
C ALA A 109 2.69 -15.21 15.94
N LYS A 110 3.31 -15.86 14.94
CA LYS A 110 3.92 -15.20 13.80
C LYS A 110 2.90 -14.36 13.01
N TYR A 111 1.75 -14.94 12.69
CA TYR A 111 0.67 -14.24 11.98
C TYR A 111 0.22 -12.97 12.72
N HIS A 112 0.01 -13.06 14.04
CA HIS A 112 -0.39 -11.89 14.84
C HIS A 112 0.71 -10.84 14.91
N LEU A 113 1.97 -11.23 15.04
CA LEU A 113 3.10 -10.32 15.02
C LEU A 113 3.17 -9.56 13.70
N GLU A 114 3.11 -10.26 12.58
CA GLU A 114 3.19 -9.66 11.23
C GLU A 114 2.02 -8.71 10.97
N LEU A 115 0.79 -9.09 11.36
CA LEU A 115 -0.37 -8.18 11.27
C LEU A 115 -0.20 -6.93 12.14
N SER A 116 0.33 -7.07 13.36
CA SER A 116 0.59 -5.93 14.24
C SER A 116 1.60 -4.97 13.62
N LEU A 117 2.71 -5.50 13.09
CA LEU A 117 3.75 -4.70 12.45
C LEU A 117 3.23 -3.99 11.18
N LEU A 118 2.44 -4.66 10.37
CA LEU A 118 1.81 -4.04 9.20
C LEU A 118 0.81 -2.95 9.61
N HIS A 119 0.02 -3.18 10.66
CA HIS A 119 -0.87 -2.15 11.18
C HIS A 119 -0.10 -0.95 11.75
N GLU A 120 1.02 -1.17 12.44
CA GLU A 120 1.89 -0.09 12.91
C GLU A 120 2.45 0.74 11.75
N LEU A 121 2.86 0.11 10.64
CA LEU A 121 3.26 0.83 9.43
C LEU A 121 2.15 1.75 8.90
N LEU A 122 0.90 1.29 8.90
CA LEU A 122 -0.26 2.13 8.49
C LEU A 122 -0.45 3.33 9.42
N VAL A 123 -0.38 3.10 10.74
CA VAL A 123 -0.54 4.16 11.75
C VAL A 123 0.58 5.19 11.66
N TRP A 124 1.84 4.74 11.55
CA TRP A 124 2.99 5.65 11.42
C TRP A 124 2.98 6.40 10.08
N SER A 125 2.53 5.78 8.98
CA SER A 125 2.34 6.47 7.71
C SER A 125 1.28 7.56 7.80
N MET A 126 0.16 7.29 8.48
CA MET A 126 -0.86 8.30 8.75
C MET A 126 -0.29 9.48 9.57
N LYS A 127 0.47 9.18 10.63
CA LYS A 127 1.13 10.23 11.43
C LYS A 127 2.15 11.03 10.61
N ALA A 128 2.91 10.38 9.71
CA ALA A 128 3.84 11.05 8.82
C ALA A 128 3.16 12.07 7.90
N LYS A 129 1.89 11.85 7.50
CA LYS A 129 1.09 12.84 6.78
C LYS A 129 0.85 14.10 7.62
N GLN A 130 0.65 13.95 8.92
CA GLN A 130 0.20 15.01 9.83
C GLN A 130 1.32 15.85 10.46
N THR A 131 2.60 15.43 10.31
CA THR A 131 3.72 16.08 10.98
C THR A 131 4.97 16.18 10.10
N THR A 132 5.96 16.95 10.57
CA THR A 132 7.34 16.94 10.09
C THR A 132 8.31 16.44 11.16
N ASP A 133 7.82 15.77 12.21
CA ASP A 133 8.65 15.15 13.24
C ASP A 133 9.33 13.89 12.68
N LEU A 134 10.67 13.95 12.54
CA LEU A 134 11.49 12.87 11.99
C LEU A 134 11.45 11.57 12.83
N LYS A 135 11.07 11.64 14.10
CA LYS A 135 10.85 10.45 14.92
C LYS A 135 9.79 9.51 14.32
N THR A 136 8.85 10.06 13.56
CA THR A 136 7.86 9.27 12.84
C THR A 136 8.52 8.42 11.75
N VAL A 137 9.53 8.94 11.08
CA VAL A 137 10.31 8.20 10.06
C VAL A 137 11.16 7.12 10.72
N GLU A 138 11.77 7.41 11.86
CA GLU A 138 12.52 6.41 12.64
C GLU A 138 11.62 5.23 13.00
N LYS A 139 10.39 5.50 13.48
CA LYS A 139 9.40 4.45 13.78
C LYS A 139 8.98 3.65 12.56
N LEU A 140 8.79 4.28 11.41
CA LEU A 140 8.51 3.57 10.16
C LEU A 140 9.65 2.61 9.80
N ARG A 141 10.92 3.04 9.91
CA ARG A 141 12.10 2.19 9.63
C ARG A 141 12.22 1.03 10.62
N GLU A 142 12.10 1.31 11.92
CA GLU A 142 12.13 0.28 12.96
C GLU A 142 11.06 -0.80 12.72
N THR A 143 9.83 -0.37 12.44
CA THR A 143 8.70 -1.27 12.21
C THR A 143 8.88 -2.09 10.93
N LEU A 144 9.36 -1.46 9.83
CA LEU A 144 9.66 -2.17 8.59
C LEU A 144 10.76 -3.23 8.79
N ASN A 145 11.84 -2.89 9.52
CA ASN A 145 12.92 -3.83 9.79
C ASN A 145 12.43 -5.02 10.65
N ALA A 146 11.59 -4.75 11.65
CA ALA A 146 10.99 -5.82 12.45
C ALA A 146 10.08 -6.71 11.61
N PHE A 147 9.28 -6.14 10.69
CA PHE A 147 8.47 -6.89 9.75
C PHE A 147 9.33 -7.75 8.82
N ARG A 148 10.37 -7.17 8.20
CA ARG A 148 11.31 -7.92 7.32
C ARG A 148 11.93 -9.09 8.06
N LYS A 149 12.43 -8.88 9.26
CA LYS A 149 13.02 -9.95 10.09
C LYS A 149 12.03 -11.07 10.37
N SER A 150 10.77 -10.76 10.71
CA SER A 150 9.74 -11.77 10.96
C SER A 150 9.33 -12.50 9.68
N TYR A 151 9.16 -11.77 8.58
CA TYR A 151 8.60 -12.28 7.34
C TYR A 151 9.61 -13.11 6.53
N PHE A 152 10.81 -12.57 6.29
CA PHE A 152 11.86 -13.20 5.47
C PHE A 152 12.85 -14.05 6.28
N GLY A 153 12.98 -13.80 7.60
CA GLY A 153 14.01 -14.41 8.43
C GLY A 153 15.30 -13.59 8.50
N GLU A 154 16.32 -14.14 9.20
CA GLU A 154 17.59 -13.41 9.46
C GLU A 154 18.54 -13.34 8.26
N ASN A 155 18.28 -14.07 7.18
CA ASN A 155 19.18 -14.23 6.01
C ASN A 155 18.80 -13.32 4.83
N GLU A 156 17.94 -12.32 5.02
CA GLU A 156 17.61 -11.40 3.93
C GLU A 156 18.78 -10.42 3.69
N HIS A 157 19.43 -10.53 2.52
CA HIS A 157 20.31 -9.49 2.01
C HIS A 157 19.48 -8.50 1.20
N PRO A 158 19.45 -7.21 1.59
CA PRO A 158 18.80 -6.18 0.75
C PRO A 158 19.51 -6.16 -0.61
N HIS A 159 18.74 -6.23 -1.68
CA HIS A 159 19.26 -6.00 -3.02
C HIS A 159 19.65 -4.51 -3.12
N HIS A 160 20.95 -4.25 -3.28
CA HIS A 160 21.51 -2.93 -3.58
C HIS A 160 21.45 -2.66 -5.09
#